data_2b588a891471692e736c8770a7bc74b9
#
_entry.id   2b588a891471692e736c8770a7bc74b9
#
_cell.length_a   1.000
_cell.length_b   1.000
_cell.length_c   1.000
_cell.angle_alpha   90.00
_cell.angle_beta   90.00
_cell.angle_gamma   90.00
#
_symmetry.space_group_name_H-M   'P 1'
#
loop_
_entity.id
_entity.type
_entity.pdbx_description
1 polymer ?
#
loop_
_entity_poly.entity_id
_entity_poly.type
_entity_poly.pdbx_seq_one_letter_code
_entity_poly.pdbx_strand_id
1 'polypeptide(L)'
;MRQARAGVLVGGGLVVSAVLAGCGSAGWGSAGGGGGTDTINVLMVNNSQMVDLQKLTADNFTAKTGIKVNFSVLPENDVRDKISQEFSSQAGQYDVATVSNFEIPIYARSKWIAPLSDYIAKDTAFDQDDILKPMTESMSKDGVVYGQPFYGESSFLMYRKDVLDSKGLTMPSNPTWDEVADIAAKVDGAQPNMKGICLRGQPGWGQIFAPLTTVVNTFGGTWFEKDWTPGVNAQPFVDATNFYVKLVQAHGEKGAPQAGFTECLNNLVQGNVAMWYDATSAAGSLEAADSPVKGKIGYVAAPVKLTKSSGWLYSWAWGIQMASTKKDNAWKFVSWASSKEYEELVGQKLGWSKVPAGKRASTYDNPDYLKVASAFATPTKAAIESADPNNPGVQPRPAPGIQFIDIPEFPDLGTQVSQDVSSAIASRMSVQEALDTGQGLAEDVADRYQSKGGQ
;
A
#
# COMPACT_ATOMS: atom_id res chain seq x y z
N MET A 1 -5.00 38.87 52.64
CA MET A 1 -6.19 38.43 53.36
C MET A 1 -6.36 36.95 53.06
N ARG A 2 -5.85 36.03 53.91
CA ARG A 2 -6.46 35.38 55.08
C ARG A 2 -7.89 34.95 54.74
N GLN A 3 -8.35 33.68 54.79
CA GLN A 3 -8.23 32.53 55.70
C GLN A 3 -8.74 31.29 54.98
N ALA A 4 -8.29 30.10 55.04
CA ALA A 4 -8.02 29.12 56.10
C ALA A 4 -9.26 28.29 56.57
N ARG A 5 -9.05 26.93 56.50
CA ARG A 5 -9.55 25.83 57.37
C ARG A 5 -10.97 25.31 57.08
N ALA A 6 -11.35 24.05 57.25
CA ALA A 6 -10.88 22.83 57.92
C ALA A 6 -11.70 21.68 57.32
N GLY A 7 -11.39 20.44 57.16
CA GLY A 7 -10.86 19.43 58.05
C GLY A 7 -11.93 18.70 58.87
N VAL A 8 -12.40 17.46 58.46
CA VAL A 8 -12.95 16.47 59.40
C VAL A 8 -12.65 15.06 58.87
N LEU A 9 -11.94 14.32 59.72
CA LEU A 9 -11.73 12.87 59.72
C LEU A 9 -12.76 12.22 60.64
N VAL A 10 -13.33 11.07 60.24
CA VAL A 10 -13.84 9.96 61.11
C VAL A 10 -14.08 8.81 60.14
N GLY A 11 -13.57 7.62 60.18
CA GLY A 11 -13.15 6.75 61.26
C GLY A 11 -14.08 5.53 61.34
N GLY A 12 -13.55 4.33 60.99
CA GLY A 12 -13.96 3.11 61.65
C GLY A 12 -14.89 2.11 60.93
N GLY A 13 -14.43 0.87 60.83
CA GLY A 13 -15.34 -0.28 60.79
C GLY A 13 -14.89 -1.49 59.98
N LEU A 14 -13.92 -2.27 60.47
CA LEU A 14 -13.72 -3.66 60.08
C LEU A 14 -14.92 -4.51 60.47
N VAL A 15 -15.43 -5.37 59.57
CA VAL A 15 -16.12 -6.62 59.94
C VAL A 15 -15.58 -7.74 59.06
N VAL A 16 -14.83 -8.61 59.69
CA VAL A 16 -14.43 -9.94 59.19
C VAL A 16 -15.56 -10.88 59.51
N SER A 17 -16.05 -11.62 58.54
CA SER A 17 -16.83 -12.84 58.78
C SER A 17 -16.36 -13.95 57.82
N ALA A 18 -15.59 -14.86 58.37
CA ALA A 18 -15.28 -16.13 57.79
C ALA A 18 -16.45 -17.11 58.10
N VAL A 19 -16.91 -17.86 57.14
CA VAL A 19 -17.65 -19.11 57.31
C VAL A 19 -17.08 -20.17 56.41
N LEU A 20 -16.78 -21.29 57.03
CA LEU A 20 -16.15 -22.49 56.51
C LEU A 20 -17.14 -23.44 55.82
N ALA A 21 -16.63 -24.12 54.83
CA ALA A 21 -16.76 -25.55 54.50
C ALA A 21 -18.14 -26.17 54.24
N GLY A 22 -18.22 -26.73 53.02
CA GLY A 22 -19.19 -27.76 52.64
C GLY A 22 -18.64 -28.60 51.52
N CYS A 23 -17.98 -29.73 51.82
CA CYS A 23 -17.65 -30.78 50.89
C CYS A 23 -18.90 -31.43 50.32
N GLY A 24 -18.98 -31.59 49.01
CA GLY A 24 -19.96 -32.39 48.33
C GLY A 24 -19.36 -32.94 47.04
N SER A 25 -18.79 -34.14 47.11
CA SER A 25 -18.33 -34.94 46.01
C SER A 25 -19.52 -35.56 45.27
N ALA A 26 -19.61 -35.38 43.95
CA ALA A 26 -19.99 -36.42 42.97
C ALA A 26 -20.20 -35.81 41.57
N GLY A 27 -19.60 -36.42 40.57
CA GLY A 27 -20.00 -36.22 39.18
C GLY A 27 -18.83 -35.96 38.22
N TRP A 28 -18.08 -36.99 37.89
CA TRP A 28 -17.27 -37.02 36.69
C TRP A 28 -18.20 -36.93 35.47
N GLY A 29 -18.23 -35.77 34.87
CA GLY A 29 -18.71 -35.55 33.53
C GLY A 29 -17.56 -34.92 32.75
N SER A 30 -16.81 -35.75 32.01
CA SER A 30 -15.88 -35.27 30.97
C SER A 30 -16.67 -34.53 29.89
N ALA A 31 -16.84 -33.23 30.06
CA ALA A 31 -17.14 -32.36 28.97
C ALA A 31 -15.83 -31.66 28.61
N GLY A 32 -15.11 -32.24 27.65
CA GLY A 32 -14.04 -31.58 26.93
C GLY A 32 -14.61 -30.41 26.17
N GLY A 33 -14.70 -29.25 26.85
CA GLY A 33 -15.07 -27.98 26.28
C GLY A 33 -13.85 -27.08 26.23
N GLY A 34 -12.87 -27.43 25.43
CA GLY A 34 -11.88 -26.46 24.96
C GLY A 34 -12.54 -25.50 23.95
N GLY A 35 -13.44 -24.65 24.45
CA GLY A 35 -13.99 -23.56 23.67
C GLY A 35 -12.96 -22.43 23.50
N GLY A 36 -11.82 -22.72 22.92
CA GLY A 36 -11.02 -21.70 22.27
C GLY A 36 -11.81 -21.21 21.08
N THR A 37 -12.41 -20.02 21.18
CA THR A 37 -13.04 -19.39 20.03
C THR A 37 -11.99 -19.32 18.95
N ASP A 38 -12.25 -19.97 17.79
CA ASP A 38 -11.40 -19.89 16.60
C ASP A 38 -11.48 -18.47 16.04
N THR A 39 -10.83 -17.54 16.73
CA THR A 39 -10.84 -16.13 16.40
C THR A 39 -9.42 -15.71 16.03
N ILE A 40 -9.25 -15.08 14.87
CA ILE A 40 -8.01 -14.43 14.44
C ILE A 40 -8.17 -12.93 14.45
N ASN A 41 -7.08 -12.22 14.72
CA ASN A 41 -7.00 -10.77 14.68
C ASN A 41 -6.23 -10.35 13.41
N VAL A 42 -6.84 -9.49 12.61
CA VAL A 42 -6.31 -9.01 11.33
C VAL A 42 -6.13 -7.51 11.38
N LEU A 43 -4.91 -7.05 11.12
CA LEU A 43 -4.58 -5.63 10.99
C LEU A 43 -4.47 -5.28 9.51
N MET A 44 -5.24 -4.32 9.02
CA MET A 44 -5.27 -4.02 7.59
C MET A 44 -5.43 -2.53 7.27
N VAL A 45 -4.96 -2.17 6.07
CA VAL A 45 -5.06 -0.82 5.54
C VAL A 45 -6.51 -0.46 5.20
N ASN A 46 -6.87 0.79 5.47
CA ASN A 46 -8.18 1.34 5.10
C ASN A 46 -8.20 1.77 3.64
N ASN A 47 -8.50 0.83 2.76
CA ASN A 47 -8.82 1.13 1.36
C ASN A 47 -10.12 0.41 0.95
N SER A 48 -10.67 0.78 -0.20
CA SER A 48 -12.00 0.30 -0.63
C SER A 48 -12.08 -1.23 -0.72
N GLN A 49 -11.05 -1.89 -1.23
CA GLN A 49 -11.03 -3.35 -1.42
C GLN A 49 -10.92 -4.11 -0.09
N MET A 50 -10.15 -3.58 0.88
CA MET A 50 -10.04 -4.13 2.22
C MET A 50 -11.32 -3.96 3.04
N VAL A 51 -11.98 -2.79 2.90
CA VAL A 51 -13.29 -2.55 3.51
C VAL A 51 -14.35 -3.49 2.94
N ASP A 52 -14.31 -3.78 1.64
CA ASP A 52 -15.21 -4.74 1.01
C ASP A 52 -14.93 -6.19 1.49
N LEU A 53 -13.66 -6.57 1.70
CA LEU A 53 -13.30 -7.85 2.32
C LEU A 53 -13.91 -7.97 3.73
N GLN A 54 -13.76 -6.94 4.56
CA GLN A 54 -14.35 -6.94 5.91
C GLN A 54 -15.86 -7.20 5.88
N LYS A 55 -16.59 -6.53 4.96
CA LYS A 55 -18.04 -6.71 4.81
C LYS A 55 -18.43 -8.13 4.41
N LEU A 56 -17.64 -8.76 3.55
CA LEU A 56 -17.96 -10.08 3.01
C LEU A 56 -17.51 -11.24 3.93
N THR A 57 -16.63 -10.99 4.89
CA THR A 57 -15.99 -12.06 5.70
C THR A 57 -16.98 -12.82 6.56
N ALA A 58 -17.89 -12.14 7.26
CA ALA A 58 -18.80 -12.77 8.22
C ALA A 58 -19.71 -13.83 7.57
N ASP A 59 -20.36 -13.46 6.47
CA ASP A 59 -21.36 -14.29 5.80
C ASP A 59 -20.76 -15.37 4.89
N ASN A 60 -19.49 -15.24 4.52
CA ASN A 60 -18.85 -16.15 3.56
C ASN A 60 -17.74 -16.99 4.19
N PHE A 61 -16.74 -16.37 4.81
CA PHE A 61 -15.63 -17.07 5.44
C PHE A 61 -16.02 -17.63 6.82
N THR A 62 -16.48 -16.76 7.72
CA THR A 62 -16.85 -17.20 9.09
C THR A 62 -18.00 -18.20 9.10
N ALA A 63 -19.02 -17.99 8.29
CA ALA A 63 -20.16 -18.91 8.17
C ALA A 63 -19.75 -20.30 7.68
N LYS A 64 -18.73 -20.39 6.80
CA LYS A 64 -18.25 -21.68 6.26
C LYS A 64 -17.26 -22.39 7.18
N THR A 65 -16.41 -21.64 7.88
CA THR A 65 -15.25 -22.18 8.61
C THR A 65 -15.43 -22.21 10.13
N GLY A 66 -16.36 -21.42 10.67
CA GLY A 66 -16.49 -21.16 12.09
C GLY A 66 -15.45 -20.20 12.66
N ILE A 67 -14.44 -19.80 11.87
CA ILE A 67 -13.37 -18.91 12.29
C ILE A 67 -13.88 -17.46 12.27
N LYS A 68 -13.85 -16.81 13.42
CA LYS A 68 -14.16 -15.39 13.55
C LYS A 68 -12.95 -14.53 13.20
N VAL A 69 -13.19 -13.40 12.56
CA VAL A 69 -12.14 -12.45 12.18
C VAL A 69 -12.42 -11.10 12.81
N ASN A 70 -11.52 -10.66 13.68
CA ASN A 70 -11.55 -9.30 14.24
C ASN A 70 -10.63 -8.42 13.39
N PHE A 71 -11.19 -7.39 12.78
CA PHE A 71 -10.44 -6.45 11.95
C PHE A 71 -10.10 -5.18 12.71
N SER A 72 -8.83 -4.77 12.64
CA SER A 72 -8.36 -3.43 12.92
C SER A 72 -7.99 -2.76 11.60
N VAL A 73 -8.71 -1.71 11.23
CA VAL A 73 -8.57 -1.03 9.94
C VAL A 73 -8.05 0.38 10.18
N LEU A 74 -6.89 0.71 9.64
CA LEU A 74 -6.20 1.98 9.91
C LEU A 74 -5.83 2.68 8.58
N PRO A 75 -5.71 4.02 8.58
CA PRO A 75 -5.08 4.75 7.48
C PRO A 75 -3.70 4.21 7.14
N GLU A 76 -3.24 4.44 5.91
CA GLU A 76 -2.03 3.78 5.39
C GLU A 76 -0.79 4.02 6.25
N ASN A 77 -0.48 5.27 6.62
CA ASN A 77 0.69 5.55 7.46
C ASN A 77 0.56 4.88 8.84
N ASP A 78 -0.60 5.03 9.48
CA ASP A 78 -0.85 4.46 10.81
C ASP A 78 -0.77 2.93 10.82
N VAL A 79 -1.26 2.27 9.76
CA VAL A 79 -1.18 0.81 9.66
C VAL A 79 0.24 0.33 9.47
N ARG A 80 1.07 1.03 8.67
CA ARG A 80 2.48 0.68 8.45
C ARG A 80 3.28 0.77 9.74
N ASP A 81 3.11 1.86 10.50
CA ASP A 81 3.74 2.05 11.79
C ASP A 81 3.30 0.97 12.79
N LYS A 82 2.00 0.69 12.85
CA LYS A 82 1.45 -0.33 13.75
C LYS A 82 1.94 -1.73 13.40
N ILE A 83 2.01 -2.09 12.11
CA ILE A 83 2.53 -3.39 11.66
C ILE A 83 4.00 -3.52 12.00
N SER A 84 4.81 -2.51 11.71
CA SER A 84 6.24 -2.51 12.02
C SER A 84 6.49 -2.69 13.50
N GLN A 85 5.77 -1.98 14.37
CA GLN A 85 5.84 -2.11 15.82
C GLN A 85 5.42 -3.51 16.30
N GLU A 86 4.29 -4.01 15.81
CA GLU A 86 3.70 -5.28 16.23
C GLU A 86 4.56 -6.47 15.79
N PHE A 87 5.02 -6.45 14.53
CA PHE A 87 5.79 -7.55 13.96
C PHE A 87 7.23 -7.56 14.49
N SER A 88 7.86 -6.40 14.70
CA SER A 88 9.21 -6.35 15.29
C SER A 88 9.23 -6.80 16.74
N SER A 89 8.21 -6.44 17.52
CA SER A 89 8.10 -6.85 18.94
C SER A 89 7.63 -8.30 19.12
N GLN A 90 7.07 -8.93 18.08
CA GLN A 90 6.45 -10.26 18.16
C GLN A 90 5.40 -10.37 19.28
N ALA A 91 4.65 -9.30 19.52
CA ALA A 91 3.68 -9.21 20.61
C ALA A 91 2.48 -10.20 20.47
N GLY A 92 2.20 -10.67 19.25
CA GLY A 92 1.16 -11.68 18.99
C GLY A 92 -0.27 -11.16 19.18
N GLN A 93 -0.46 -9.83 19.14
CA GLN A 93 -1.80 -9.22 19.21
C GLN A 93 -2.58 -9.45 17.92
N TYR A 94 -1.88 -9.49 16.79
CA TYR A 94 -2.44 -9.75 15.48
C TYR A 94 -1.85 -11.04 14.89
N ASP A 95 -2.71 -11.85 14.30
CA ASP A 95 -2.31 -13.11 13.66
C ASP A 95 -1.90 -12.85 12.20
N VAL A 96 -2.59 -11.93 11.54
CA VAL A 96 -2.40 -11.55 10.12
C VAL A 96 -2.33 -10.04 10.01
N ALA A 97 -1.50 -9.53 9.13
CA ALA A 97 -1.53 -8.14 8.73
C ALA A 97 -1.40 -7.98 7.21
N THR A 98 -1.92 -6.84 6.69
CA THR A 98 -1.55 -6.40 5.35
C THR A 98 -0.12 -5.89 5.36
N VAL A 99 0.73 -6.49 4.53
CA VAL A 99 2.11 -6.08 4.31
C VAL A 99 2.32 -5.83 2.82
N SER A 100 3.33 -5.08 2.46
CA SER A 100 3.64 -4.88 1.05
C SER A 100 4.71 -5.85 0.57
N ASN A 101 4.79 -6.02 -0.76
CA ASN A 101 5.89 -6.75 -1.38
C ASN A 101 7.27 -6.14 -1.07
N PHE A 102 7.34 -4.86 -0.70
CA PHE A 102 8.55 -4.21 -0.21
C PHE A 102 8.92 -4.70 1.21
N GLU A 103 7.95 -4.80 2.11
CA GLU A 103 8.17 -5.16 3.52
C GLU A 103 8.43 -6.67 3.70
N ILE A 104 7.84 -7.51 2.85
CA ILE A 104 7.94 -8.98 2.97
C ILE A 104 9.38 -9.50 3.02
N PRO A 105 10.29 -9.17 2.10
CA PRO A 105 11.67 -9.66 2.17
C PRO A 105 12.40 -9.14 3.41
N ILE A 106 12.11 -7.92 3.87
CA ILE A 106 12.67 -7.33 5.09
C ILE A 106 12.20 -8.11 6.32
N TYR A 107 10.90 -8.36 6.42
CA TYR A 107 10.28 -9.07 7.56
C TYR A 107 10.67 -10.55 7.57
N ALA A 108 10.87 -11.17 6.41
CA ALA A 108 11.39 -12.52 6.30
C ALA A 108 12.83 -12.63 6.82
N ARG A 109 13.73 -11.72 6.42
CA ARG A 109 15.11 -11.63 6.93
C ARG A 109 15.13 -11.46 8.46
N SER A 110 14.24 -10.64 8.99
CA SER A 110 14.08 -10.37 10.42
C SER A 110 13.36 -11.48 11.18
N LYS A 111 12.83 -12.50 10.50
CA LYS A 111 12.01 -13.59 11.07
C LYS A 111 10.75 -13.09 11.79
N TRP A 112 10.15 -12.04 11.29
CA TRP A 112 8.93 -11.45 11.85
C TRP A 112 7.66 -12.08 11.28
N ILE A 113 7.72 -12.61 10.05
CA ILE A 113 6.62 -13.30 9.37
C ILE A 113 6.92 -14.77 9.13
N ALA A 114 5.86 -15.59 9.14
CA ALA A 114 5.95 -17.02 8.95
C ALA A 114 6.13 -17.41 7.47
N PRO A 115 6.94 -18.43 7.16
CA PRO A 115 6.99 -18.99 5.80
C PRO A 115 5.65 -19.65 5.45
N LEU A 116 5.21 -19.48 4.20
CA LEU A 116 3.92 -19.99 3.71
C LEU A 116 4.05 -21.18 2.75
N SER A 117 5.25 -21.52 2.29
CA SER A 117 5.45 -22.57 1.27
C SER A 117 4.86 -23.93 1.66
N ASP A 118 4.95 -24.33 2.93
CA ASP A 118 4.37 -25.59 3.40
C ASP A 118 2.83 -25.58 3.44
N TYR A 119 2.24 -24.42 3.71
CA TYR A 119 0.79 -24.24 3.66
C TYR A 119 0.30 -24.29 2.21
N ILE A 120 0.99 -23.60 1.31
CA ILE A 120 0.71 -23.57 -0.13
C ILE A 120 0.78 -25.00 -0.71
N ALA A 121 1.83 -25.77 -0.38
CA ALA A 121 2.01 -27.12 -0.88
C ALA A 121 0.88 -28.09 -0.44
N LYS A 122 0.24 -27.83 0.70
CA LYS A 122 -0.88 -28.62 1.21
C LYS A 122 -2.24 -28.13 0.71
N ASP A 123 -2.35 -26.90 0.26
CA ASP A 123 -3.58 -26.26 -0.20
C ASP A 123 -3.62 -26.18 -1.73
N THR A 124 -3.77 -27.33 -2.37
CA THR A 124 -3.81 -27.41 -3.84
C THR A 124 -5.00 -26.68 -4.46
N ALA A 125 -6.07 -26.45 -3.69
CA ALA A 125 -7.24 -25.70 -4.16
C ALA A 125 -6.98 -24.20 -4.29
N PHE A 126 -5.95 -23.67 -3.62
CA PHE A 126 -5.54 -22.27 -3.74
C PHE A 126 -5.03 -21.95 -5.14
N ASP A 127 -4.44 -22.92 -5.85
CA ASP A 127 -3.89 -22.77 -7.18
C ASP A 127 -2.83 -21.63 -7.25
N GLN A 128 -1.68 -21.90 -6.60
CA GLN A 128 -0.57 -20.94 -6.53
C GLN A 128 -0.01 -20.59 -7.90
N ASP A 129 -0.06 -21.52 -8.87
CA ASP A 129 0.50 -21.31 -10.21
C ASP A 129 -0.31 -20.30 -11.04
N ASP A 130 -1.54 -20.01 -10.62
CA ASP A 130 -2.35 -18.95 -11.20
C ASP A 130 -1.94 -17.55 -10.73
N ILE A 131 -1.15 -17.43 -9.65
CA ILE A 131 -0.59 -16.15 -9.23
C ILE A 131 0.48 -15.72 -10.22
N LEU A 132 0.37 -14.47 -10.73
CA LEU A 132 1.34 -13.89 -11.66
C LEU A 132 2.76 -14.00 -11.10
N LYS A 133 3.68 -14.46 -11.93
CA LYS A 133 5.08 -14.72 -11.52
C LYS A 133 5.75 -13.54 -10.82
N PRO A 134 5.66 -12.28 -11.29
CA PRO A 134 6.23 -11.13 -10.57
C PRO A 134 5.65 -10.95 -9.17
N MET A 135 4.36 -11.28 -8.97
CA MET A 135 3.73 -11.22 -7.64
C MET A 135 4.32 -12.29 -6.71
N THR A 136 4.41 -13.56 -7.15
CA THR A 136 5.01 -14.62 -6.35
C THR A 136 6.47 -14.32 -6.00
N GLU A 137 7.26 -13.86 -6.96
CA GLU A 137 8.68 -13.53 -6.76
C GLU A 137 8.83 -12.39 -5.74
N SER A 138 8.01 -11.34 -5.82
CA SER A 138 8.04 -10.22 -4.88
C SER A 138 7.57 -10.56 -3.46
N MET A 139 6.84 -11.69 -3.30
CA MET A 139 6.41 -12.23 -2.00
C MET A 139 7.38 -13.26 -1.43
N SER A 140 8.52 -13.48 -2.07
CA SER A 140 9.45 -14.56 -1.74
C SER A 140 10.80 -14.03 -1.29
N LYS A 141 11.46 -14.78 -0.41
CA LYS A 141 12.86 -14.59 -0.03
C LYS A 141 13.57 -15.93 -0.07
N ASP A 142 14.70 -16.03 -0.80
CA ASP A 142 15.49 -17.24 -0.94
C ASP A 142 14.67 -18.48 -1.38
N GLY A 143 13.72 -18.28 -2.30
CA GLY A 143 12.83 -19.33 -2.82
C GLY A 143 11.66 -19.74 -1.89
N VAL A 144 11.52 -19.10 -0.74
CA VAL A 144 10.43 -19.34 0.21
C VAL A 144 9.41 -18.21 0.11
N VAL A 145 8.13 -18.55 -0.04
CA VAL A 145 7.02 -17.58 -0.06
C VAL A 145 6.67 -17.20 1.38
N TYR A 146 6.55 -15.89 1.65
CA TYR A 146 6.22 -15.35 2.97
C TYR A 146 4.92 -14.54 2.99
N GLY A 147 4.35 -14.20 1.84
CA GLY A 147 3.10 -13.48 1.74
C GLY A 147 2.23 -13.97 0.60
N GLN A 148 0.94 -13.68 0.68
CA GLN A 148 0.01 -13.90 -0.43
C GLN A 148 -0.58 -12.57 -0.90
N PRO A 149 -0.48 -12.24 -2.19
CA PRO A 149 -1.02 -11.00 -2.71
C PRO A 149 -2.53 -10.97 -2.54
N PHE A 150 -3.06 -9.88 -1.98
CA PHE A 150 -4.49 -9.62 -1.98
C PHE A 150 -4.92 -8.99 -3.31
N TYR A 151 -4.13 -8.05 -3.80
CA TYR A 151 -4.18 -7.56 -5.18
C TYR A 151 -2.78 -7.14 -5.64
N GLY A 152 -2.61 -7.07 -6.95
CA GLY A 152 -1.39 -6.56 -7.56
C GLY A 152 -1.65 -5.28 -8.33
N GLU A 153 -0.64 -4.42 -8.40
CA GLU A 153 -0.74 -3.16 -9.14
C GLU A 153 0.60 -2.74 -9.75
N SER A 154 0.49 -1.98 -10.81
CA SER A 154 1.53 -1.12 -11.34
C SER A 154 1.02 0.32 -11.26
N SER A 155 1.59 1.22 -12.04
CA SER A 155 1.12 2.59 -12.18
C SER A 155 0.81 2.94 -13.62
N PHE A 156 -0.10 3.90 -13.77
CA PHE A 156 -0.41 4.53 -15.05
C PHE A 156 -0.93 5.97 -14.86
N LEU A 157 -0.98 6.71 -15.94
CA LEU A 157 -1.64 8.01 -15.95
C LEU A 157 -3.12 7.82 -16.27
N MET A 158 -3.97 8.30 -15.37
CA MET A 158 -5.42 8.39 -15.52
C MET A 158 -5.82 9.81 -15.93
N TYR A 159 -6.73 9.95 -16.90
CA TYR A 159 -7.14 11.28 -17.36
C TYR A 159 -8.60 11.32 -17.81
N ARG A 160 -9.23 12.46 -17.67
CA ARG A 160 -10.59 12.75 -18.14
C ARG A 160 -10.58 12.91 -19.67
N LYS A 161 -10.99 11.86 -20.39
CA LYS A 161 -11.11 11.88 -21.87
C LYS A 161 -12.01 13.02 -22.33
N ASP A 162 -13.20 13.14 -21.72
CA ASP A 162 -14.19 14.14 -22.05
C ASP A 162 -13.67 15.59 -21.88
N VAL A 163 -12.78 15.81 -20.90
CA VAL A 163 -12.16 17.14 -20.70
C VAL A 163 -11.13 17.40 -21.78
N LEU A 164 -10.26 16.44 -22.09
CA LEU A 164 -9.26 16.60 -23.15
C LEU A 164 -9.95 16.79 -24.50
N ASP A 165 -10.95 15.98 -24.84
CA ASP A 165 -11.72 16.08 -26.08
C ASP A 165 -12.35 17.46 -26.22
N SER A 166 -12.92 18.03 -25.14
CA SER A 166 -13.51 19.37 -25.14
C SER A 166 -12.52 20.50 -25.45
N LYS A 167 -11.21 20.23 -25.27
CA LYS A 167 -10.11 21.12 -25.55
C LYS A 167 -9.37 20.79 -26.85
N GLY A 168 -9.81 19.76 -27.57
CA GLY A 168 -9.12 19.28 -28.77
C GLY A 168 -7.74 18.69 -28.50
N LEU A 169 -7.53 18.13 -27.28
CA LEU A 169 -6.28 17.54 -26.84
C LEU A 169 -6.32 16.01 -26.94
N THR A 170 -5.18 15.43 -27.24
CA THR A 170 -5.01 13.96 -27.25
C THR A 170 -3.89 13.59 -26.29
N MET A 171 -4.14 12.56 -25.44
CA MET A 171 -3.13 12.00 -24.57
C MET A 171 -2.35 10.92 -25.34
N PRO A 172 -1.01 11.01 -25.42
CA PRO A 172 -0.19 9.94 -26.00
C PRO A 172 -0.34 8.62 -25.22
N SER A 173 -0.19 7.47 -25.88
CA SER A 173 -0.26 6.16 -25.22
C SER A 173 0.92 5.88 -24.29
N ASN A 174 2.07 6.48 -24.55
CA ASN A 174 3.26 6.46 -23.69
C ASN A 174 3.76 7.90 -23.51
N PRO A 175 3.11 8.70 -22.63
CA PRO A 175 3.40 10.11 -22.49
C PRO A 175 4.75 10.37 -21.82
N THR A 176 5.39 11.45 -22.20
CA THR A 176 6.49 12.03 -21.42
C THR A 176 5.96 12.91 -20.30
N TRP A 177 6.75 13.13 -19.25
CA TRP A 177 6.39 14.07 -18.19
C TRP A 177 6.23 15.51 -18.69
N ASP A 178 6.96 15.89 -19.74
CA ASP A 178 6.82 17.21 -20.37
C ASP A 178 5.43 17.36 -21.03
N GLU A 179 4.99 16.34 -21.77
CA GLU A 179 3.64 16.31 -22.37
C GLU A 179 2.54 16.33 -21.31
N VAL A 180 2.73 15.60 -20.21
CA VAL A 180 1.78 15.62 -19.08
C VAL A 180 1.68 16.99 -18.45
N ALA A 181 2.81 17.69 -18.23
CA ALA A 181 2.82 19.04 -17.69
C ALA A 181 2.13 20.04 -18.65
N ASP A 182 2.39 19.94 -19.95
CA ASP A 182 1.75 20.78 -20.96
C ASP A 182 0.24 20.57 -21.02
N ILE A 183 -0.22 19.32 -20.92
CA ILE A 183 -1.65 18.99 -20.90
C ILE A 183 -2.25 19.49 -19.58
N ALA A 184 -1.59 19.28 -18.43
CA ALA A 184 -2.05 19.78 -17.14
C ALA A 184 -2.33 21.28 -17.16
N ALA A 185 -1.41 22.05 -17.72
CA ALA A 185 -1.57 23.50 -17.87
C ALA A 185 -2.79 23.88 -18.75
N LYS A 186 -3.04 23.14 -19.84
CA LYS A 186 -4.14 23.42 -20.79
C LYS A 186 -5.52 23.04 -20.24
N VAL A 187 -5.60 22.06 -19.33
CA VAL A 187 -6.86 21.61 -18.74
C VAL A 187 -7.12 22.19 -17.35
N ASP A 188 -6.16 22.87 -16.74
CA ASP A 188 -6.37 23.62 -15.48
C ASP A 188 -7.47 24.67 -15.67
N GLY A 189 -8.50 24.61 -14.85
CA GLY A 189 -9.67 25.47 -14.99
C GLY A 189 -10.60 25.14 -16.18
N ALA A 190 -10.46 23.97 -16.82
CA ALA A 190 -11.34 23.57 -17.93
C ALA A 190 -12.80 23.40 -17.50
N GLN A 191 -13.03 23.08 -16.23
CA GLN A 191 -14.33 23.07 -15.56
C GLN A 191 -14.24 23.89 -14.25
N PRO A 192 -15.36 24.33 -13.68
CA PRO A 192 -15.35 25.05 -12.41
C PRO A 192 -14.62 24.24 -11.32
N ASN A 193 -13.64 24.88 -10.67
CA ASN A 193 -12.76 24.32 -9.62
C ASN A 193 -11.84 23.17 -10.06
N MET A 194 -11.86 22.75 -11.31
CA MET A 194 -10.98 21.68 -11.81
C MET A 194 -9.54 22.15 -11.90
N LYS A 195 -8.61 21.35 -11.37
CA LYS A 195 -7.17 21.51 -11.52
C LYS A 195 -6.63 20.52 -12.56
N GLY A 196 -5.41 20.79 -13.04
CA GLY A 196 -4.80 20.01 -14.10
C GLY A 196 -4.49 18.57 -13.70
N ILE A 197 -3.91 18.37 -12.50
CA ILE A 197 -3.43 17.07 -12.06
C ILE A 197 -3.48 16.91 -10.54
N CYS A 198 -3.68 15.69 -10.03
CA CYS A 198 -3.34 15.29 -8.67
C CYS A 198 -2.06 14.47 -8.66
N LEU A 199 -1.15 14.80 -7.76
CA LEU A 199 0.02 13.99 -7.41
C LEU A 199 0.14 13.98 -5.90
N ARG A 200 0.50 12.82 -5.30
CA ARG A 200 0.60 12.70 -3.85
C ARG A 200 1.64 13.66 -3.28
N GLY A 201 1.26 14.43 -2.27
CA GLY A 201 2.15 15.32 -1.53
C GLY A 201 2.18 15.03 -0.03
N GLN A 202 1.36 14.08 0.45
CA GLN A 202 1.30 13.68 1.84
C GLN A 202 2.63 13.04 2.28
N PRO A 203 3.21 13.47 3.42
CA PRO A 203 4.39 12.82 3.99
C PRO A 203 4.15 11.33 4.27
N GLY A 204 5.21 10.57 4.20
CA GLY A 204 5.23 9.12 4.41
C GLY A 204 5.96 8.42 3.25
N TRP A 205 6.82 7.46 3.58
CA TRP A 205 7.59 6.74 2.57
C TRP A 205 6.70 6.04 1.54
N GLY A 206 5.56 5.49 1.97
CA GLY A 206 4.57 4.83 1.11
C GLY A 206 3.58 5.79 0.45
N GLN A 207 3.61 7.09 0.78
CA GLN A 207 2.76 8.11 0.20
C GLN A 207 3.47 8.85 -0.93
N ILE A 208 4.12 9.99 -0.66
CA ILE A 208 4.72 10.81 -1.72
C ILE A 208 5.79 10.05 -2.52
N PHE A 209 6.59 9.18 -1.88
CA PHE A 209 7.64 8.45 -2.58
C PHE A 209 7.13 7.26 -3.40
N ALA A 210 5.88 6.85 -3.27
CA ALA A 210 5.31 5.87 -4.19
C ALA A 210 5.35 6.40 -5.65
N PRO A 211 4.75 7.55 -6.01
CA PRO A 211 4.90 8.13 -7.33
C PRO A 211 6.23 8.86 -7.54
N LEU A 212 6.73 9.64 -6.56
CA LEU A 212 7.90 10.50 -6.77
C LEU A 212 9.17 9.70 -7.06
N THR A 213 9.40 8.54 -6.40
CA THR A 213 10.58 7.73 -6.71
C THR A 213 10.59 7.25 -8.16
N THR A 214 9.44 6.92 -8.73
CA THR A 214 9.37 6.53 -10.16
C THR A 214 9.65 7.71 -11.09
N VAL A 215 9.26 8.93 -10.70
CA VAL A 215 9.66 10.17 -11.41
C VAL A 215 11.17 10.34 -11.33
N VAL A 216 11.76 10.23 -10.13
CA VAL A 216 13.22 10.28 -9.93
C VAL A 216 13.94 9.26 -10.81
N ASN A 217 13.48 8.01 -10.81
CA ASN A 217 14.06 6.93 -11.63
C ASN A 217 14.08 7.28 -13.12
N THR A 218 12.95 7.78 -13.64
CA THR A 218 12.85 8.12 -15.08
C THR A 218 13.62 9.39 -15.45
N PHE A 219 13.90 10.29 -14.49
CA PHE A 219 14.79 11.45 -14.68
C PHE A 219 16.28 11.09 -14.56
N GLY A 220 16.60 9.85 -14.20
CA GLY A 220 17.99 9.37 -14.08
C GLY A 220 18.56 9.49 -12.67
N GLY A 221 17.75 9.81 -11.67
CA GLY A 221 18.15 9.84 -10.26
C GLY A 221 18.06 8.44 -9.60
N THR A 222 18.67 8.33 -8.44
CA THR A 222 18.60 7.14 -7.58
C THR A 222 18.78 7.54 -6.12
N TRP A 223 18.28 6.72 -5.18
CA TRP A 223 18.54 6.92 -3.76
C TRP A 223 20.01 6.67 -3.42
N PHE A 224 20.59 5.60 -3.99
CA PHE A 224 21.99 5.22 -3.81
C PHE A 224 22.55 4.72 -5.15
N GLU A 225 23.79 5.09 -5.43
CA GLU A 225 24.60 4.51 -6.49
C GLU A 225 25.00 3.08 -6.12
N LYS A 226 25.53 2.32 -7.09
CA LYS A 226 25.91 0.91 -6.90
C LYS A 226 26.90 0.66 -5.74
N ASP A 227 27.74 1.62 -5.43
CA ASP A 227 28.74 1.58 -4.34
C ASP A 227 28.21 2.17 -3.01
N TRP A 228 26.90 2.36 -2.90
CA TRP A 228 26.23 2.99 -1.79
C TRP A 228 26.47 4.50 -1.65
N THR A 229 27.06 5.17 -2.62
CA THR A 229 27.12 6.63 -2.62
C THR A 229 25.69 7.20 -2.67
N PRO A 230 25.26 8.04 -1.71
CA PRO A 230 23.92 8.62 -1.72
C PRO A 230 23.74 9.59 -2.88
N GLY A 231 22.57 9.49 -3.54
CA GLY A 231 22.22 10.31 -4.71
C GLY A 231 21.05 11.28 -4.50
N VAL A 232 20.65 11.53 -3.25
CA VAL A 232 19.40 12.26 -2.94
C VAL A 232 19.47 13.74 -3.36
N ASN A 233 20.63 14.40 -3.26
CA ASN A 233 20.84 15.77 -3.75
C ASN A 233 21.60 15.84 -5.08
N ALA A 234 21.81 14.71 -5.75
CA ALA A 234 22.38 14.69 -7.09
C ALA A 234 21.40 15.36 -8.09
N GLN A 235 21.98 16.01 -9.11
CA GLN A 235 21.19 16.84 -10.04
C GLN A 235 19.95 16.16 -10.63
N PRO A 236 19.99 14.87 -11.07
CA PRO A 236 18.79 14.22 -11.60
C PRO A 236 17.67 14.05 -10.57
N PHE A 237 18.00 13.79 -9.28
CA PHE A 237 17.02 13.71 -8.20
C PHE A 237 16.42 15.10 -7.91
N VAL A 238 17.26 16.12 -7.86
CA VAL A 238 16.84 17.51 -7.67
C VAL A 238 15.95 17.97 -8.81
N ASP A 239 16.29 17.66 -10.07
CA ASP A 239 15.49 18.03 -11.24
C ASP A 239 14.12 17.35 -11.23
N ALA A 240 14.07 16.05 -10.90
CA ALA A 240 12.82 15.31 -10.78
C ALA A 240 11.91 15.88 -9.68
N THR A 241 12.47 16.15 -8.51
CA THR A 241 11.71 16.70 -7.38
C THR A 241 11.24 18.13 -7.66
N ASN A 242 12.09 18.96 -8.25
CA ASN A 242 11.71 20.31 -8.70
C ASN A 242 10.59 20.27 -9.73
N PHE A 243 10.67 19.35 -10.70
CA PHE A 243 9.61 19.17 -11.69
C PHE A 243 8.28 18.80 -11.01
N TYR A 244 8.31 17.79 -10.14
CA TYR A 244 7.14 17.31 -9.40
C TYR A 244 6.50 18.42 -8.54
N VAL A 245 7.30 19.10 -7.73
CA VAL A 245 6.84 20.19 -6.86
C VAL A 245 6.26 21.34 -7.68
N LYS A 246 6.94 21.80 -8.75
CA LYS A 246 6.45 22.89 -9.62
C LYS A 246 5.15 22.51 -10.32
N LEU A 247 5.01 21.27 -10.80
CA LEU A 247 3.79 20.81 -11.46
C LEU A 247 2.60 20.84 -10.49
N VAL A 248 2.80 20.36 -9.27
CA VAL A 248 1.77 20.37 -8.21
C VAL A 248 1.43 21.81 -7.79
N GLN A 249 2.42 22.67 -7.58
CA GLN A 249 2.20 24.06 -7.19
C GLN A 249 1.46 24.86 -8.27
N ALA A 250 1.75 24.62 -9.54
CA ALA A 250 1.13 25.35 -10.64
C ALA A 250 -0.28 24.82 -10.98
N HIS A 251 -0.45 23.51 -11.04
CA HIS A 251 -1.63 22.87 -11.62
C HIS A 251 -2.27 21.79 -10.74
N GLY A 252 -1.77 21.58 -9.51
CA GLY A 252 -2.34 20.66 -8.52
C GLY A 252 -3.46 21.29 -7.68
N GLU A 253 -4.14 20.47 -6.92
CA GLU A 253 -5.15 20.91 -5.97
C GLU A 253 -4.52 21.61 -4.74
N LYS A 254 -5.33 22.47 -4.08
CA LYS A 254 -4.84 23.27 -2.94
C LYS A 254 -4.44 22.42 -1.71
N GLY A 255 -4.96 21.20 -1.59
CA GLY A 255 -4.68 20.26 -0.51
C GLY A 255 -3.47 19.36 -0.77
N ALA A 256 -2.70 19.58 -1.84
CA ALA A 256 -1.63 18.68 -2.28
C ALA A 256 -0.65 18.22 -1.19
N PRO A 257 -0.19 19.04 -0.22
CA PRO A 257 0.68 18.58 0.86
C PRO A 257 0.05 17.53 1.80
N GLN A 258 -1.27 17.38 1.78
CA GLN A 258 -2.01 16.38 2.55
C GLN A 258 -2.65 15.32 1.66
N ALA A 259 -2.48 15.42 0.34
CA ALA A 259 -3.09 14.48 -0.59
C ALA A 259 -2.23 13.21 -0.70
N GLY A 260 -2.81 12.09 -0.27
CA GLY A 260 -2.34 10.74 -0.52
C GLY A 260 -3.15 10.08 -1.63
N PHE A 261 -3.12 8.74 -1.68
CA PHE A 261 -3.88 7.95 -2.66
C PHE A 261 -5.40 8.26 -2.59
N THR A 262 -5.96 8.23 -1.39
CA THR A 262 -7.41 8.40 -1.18
C THR A 262 -7.90 9.78 -1.61
N GLU A 263 -7.16 10.83 -1.28
CA GLU A 263 -7.52 12.20 -1.62
C GLU A 263 -7.45 12.43 -3.14
N CYS A 264 -6.40 11.93 -3.81
CA CYS A 264 -6.29 12.03 -5.27
C CYS A 264 -7.38 11.21 -5.98
N LEU A 265 -7.70 10.00 -5.51
CA LEU A 265 -8.83 9.22 -6.03
C LEU A 265 -10.14 10.00 -5.92
N ASN A 266 -10.42 10.56 -4.75
CA ASN A 266 -11.63 11.34 -4.51
C ASN A 266 -11.67 12.60 -5.40
N ASN A 267 -10.55 13.29 -5.56
CA ASN A 267 -10.47 14.47 -6.43
C ASN A 267 -10.77 14.14 -7.89
N LEU A 268 -10.27 13.02 -8.41
CA LEU A 268 -10.57 12.58 -9.77
C LEU A 268 -12.03 12.14 -9.93
N VAL A 269 -12.56 11.37 -8.96
CA VAL A 269 -13.97 10.93 -8.95
C VAL A 269 -14.93 12.10 -8.91
N GLN A 270 -14.63 13.12 -8.11
CA GLN A 270 -15.46 14.33 -7.97
C GLN A 270 -15.31 15.32 -9.13
N GLY A 271 -14.33 15.10 -10.02
CA GLY A 271 -14.05 16.01 -11.13
C GLY A 271 -13.26 17.25 -10.74
N ASN A 272 -12.64 17.25 -9.57
CA ASN A 272 -11.79 18.35 -9.08
C ASN A 272 -10.43 18.40 -9.78
N VAL A 273 -10.03 17.30 -10.44
CA VAL A 273 -8.79 17.22 -11.23
C VAL A 273 -9.06 16.54 -12.57
N ALA A 274 -8.30 16.91 -13.58
CA ALA A 274 -8.40 16.32 -14.92
C ALA A 274 -7.51 15.08 -15.10
N MET A 275 -6.42 15.00 -14.36
CA MET A 275 -5.44 13.89 -14.47
C MET A 275 -4.95 13.45 -13.08
N TRP A 276 -4.46 12.20 -13.03
CA TRP A 276 -3.85 11.62 -11.84
C TRP A 276 -2.87 10.51 -12.27
N TYR A 277 -1.64 10.57 -11.80
CA TYR A 277 -0.64 9.52 -11.95
C TYR A 277 -0.53 8.74 -10.64
N ASP A 278 -0.91 7.47 -10.66
CA ASP A 278 -0.91 6.62 -9.46
C ASP A 278 -1.15 5.14 -9.80
N ALA A 279 -1.45 4.35 -8.77
CA ALA A 279 -1.70 2.92 -8.80
C ALA A 279 -2.83 2.51 -9.75
N THR A 280 -2.59 1.44 -10.50
CA THR A 280 -3.58 0.85 -11.42
C THR A 280 -4.82 0.32 -10.69
N SER A 281 -4.71 0.01 -9.39
CA SER A 281 -5.81 -0.46 -8.54
C SER A 281 -6.94 0.57 -8.39
N ALA A 282 -6.67 1.86 -8.63
CA ALA A 282 -7.67 2.92 -8.61
C ALA A 282 -8.75 2.76 -9.69
N ALA A 283 -8.42 2.13 -10.82
CA ALA A 283 -9.32 2.01 -11.96
C ALA A 283 -10.65 1.35 -11.61
N GLY A 284 -10.64 0.35 -10.74
CA GLY A 284 -11.86 -0.30 -10.27
C GLY A 284 -12.86 0.64 -9.60
N SER A 285 -12.37 1.62 -8.83
CA SER A 285 -13.21 2.65 -8.20
C SER A 285 -13.69 3.70 -9.22
N LEU A 286 -12.84 4.06 -10.17
CA LEU A 286 -13.19 5.02 -11.23
C LEU A 286 -14.26 4.46 -12.19
N GLU A 287 -14.24 3.17 -12.45
CA GLU A 287 -15.18 2.47 -13.33
C GLU A 287 -16.33 1.78 -12.56
N ALA A 288 -16.44 2.00 -11.25
CA ALA A 288 -17.56 1.48 -10.46
C ALA A 288 -18.92 1.96 -10.98
N ALA A 289 -19.97 1.16 -10.76
CA ALA A 289 -21.31 1.43 -11.32
C ALA A 289 -21.89 2.78 -10.87
N ASP A 290 -21.54 3.21 -9.68
CA ASP A 290 -21.95 4.45 -9.02
C ASP A 290 -20.95 5.61 -9.19
N SER A 291 -19.85 5.40 -9.91
CA SER A 291 -18.85 6.44 -10.14
C SER A 291 -19.34 7.50 -11.15
N PRO A 292 -19.31 8.80 -10.81
CA PRO A 292 -19.74 9.88 -11.73
C PRO A 292 -18.80 10.06 -12.92
N VAL A 293 -17.60 9.47 -12.86
CA VAL A 293 -16.62 9.52 -13.95
C VAL A 293 -16.50 8.22 -14.74
N LYS A 294 -17.34 7.23 -14.45
CA LYS A 294 -17.40 5.97 -15.17
C LYS A 294 -17.43 6.18 -16.68
N GLY A 295 -16.55 5.49 -17.40
CA GLY A 295 -16.46 5.56 -18.86
C GLY A 295 -15.85 6.86 -19.41
N LYS A 296 -15.53 7.83 -18.54
CA LYS A 296 -14.91 9.11 -18.93
C LYS A 296 -13.38 9.12 -18.73
N ILE A 297 -12.84 8.09 -18.07
CA ILE A 297 -11.40 8.01 -17.79
C ILE A 297 -10.67 7.28 -18.93
N GLY A 298 -9.54 7.83 -19.33
CA GLY A 298 -8.54 7.17 -20.15
C GLY A 298 -7.37 6.69 -19.29
N TYR A 299 -6.75 5.62 -19.70
CA TYR A 299 -5.62 4.99 -19.00
C TYR A 299 -4.48 4.81 -20.00
N VAL A 300 -3.32 5.37 -19.71
CA VAL A 300 -2.12 5.27 -20.54
C VAL A 300 -0.91 4.93 -19.68
N ALA A 301 0.16 4.47 -20.29
CA ALA A 301 1.39 4.09 -19.59
C ALA A 301 1.85 5.16 -18.59
N ALA A 302 2.56 4.75 -17.56
CA ALA A 302 3.23 5.64 -16.62
C ALA A 302 4.17 6.61 -17.37
N PRO A 303 4.12 7.93 -17.10
CA PRO A 303 4.89 8.91 -17.86
C PRO A 303 6.39 8.71 -17.72
N VAL A 304 7.15 8.95 -18.78
CA VAL A 304 8.60 8.76 -18.85
C VAL A 304 9.35 10.06 -19.10
N LYS A 305 10.67 10.05 -18.84
CA LYS A 305 11.61 11.11 -19.24
C LYS A 305 12.78 10.53 -20.04
N LEU A 306 13.67 9.80 -19.40
CA LEU A 306 14.86 9.17 -20.01
C LEU A 306 14.71 7.65 -20.21
N THR A 307 13.78 7.02 -19.48
CA THR A 307 13.50 5.60 -19.56
C THR A 307 12.44 5.29 -20.64
N LYS A 308 12.31 4.02 -21.02
CA LYS A 308 11.26 3.56 -21.93
C LYS A 308 9.95 3.25 -21.20
N SER A 309 10.03 2.98 -19.91
CA SER A 309 8.91 2.70 -19.01
C SER A 309 9.24 3.21 -17.61
N SER A 310 8.23 3.46 -16.80
CA SER A 310 8.37 3.93 -15.41
C SER A 310 7.29 3.34 -14.49
N GLY A 311 6.60 2.28 -14.94
CA GLY A 311 5.62 1.57 -14.12
C GLY A 311 6.27 0.90 -12.92
N TRP A 312 5.53 0.88 -11.80
CA TRP A 312 5.99 0.21 -10.59
C TRP A 312 5.47 -1.23 -10.46
N LEU A 313 5.88 -1.93 -9.43
CA LEU A 313 5.32 -3.20 -8.99
C LEU A 313 4.99 -3.08 -7.50
N TYR A 314 3.73 -3.20 -7.17
CA TYR A 314 3.29 -3.16 -5.79
C TYR A 314 2.13 -4.12 -5.53
N SER A 315 2.04 -4.59 -4.31
CA SER A 315 0.94 -5.40 -3.82
C SER A 315 0.73 -5.13 -2.33
N TRP A 316 -0.51 -4.92 -1.95
CA TRP A 316 -0.92 -5.23 -0.60
C TRP A 316 -1.16 -6.73 -0.51
N ALA A 317 -0.49 -7.36 0.43
CA ALA A 317 -0.47 -8.80 0.62
C ALA A 317 -0.75 -9.15 2.08
N TRP A 318 -0.99 -10.39 2.35
CA TRP A 318 -1.18 -10.94 3.69
C TRP A 318 0.11 -11.58 4.19
N GLY A 319 0.59 -11.13 5.34
CA GLY A 319 1.64 -11.78 6.11
C GLY A 319 1.08 -12.35 7.41
N ILE A 320 1.52 -13.56 7.79
CA ILE A 320 1.18 -14.18 9.07
C ILE A 320 2.31 -13.91 10.05
N GLN A 321 1.99 -13.34 11.23
CA GLN A 321 3.00 -13.04 12.23
C GLN A 321 3.67 -14.32 12.74
N MET A 322 5.01 -14.31 12.89
CA MET A 322 5.75 -15.49 13.33
C MET A 322 5.31 -15.95 14.74
N ALA A 323 5.01 -15.02 15.64
CA ALA A 323 4.55 -15.31 17.00
C ALA A 323 3.09 -15.79 17.09
N SER A 324 2.30 -15.72 16.00
CA SER A 324 0.92 -16.20 16.05
C SER A 324 0.86 -17.69 16.44
N THR A 325 0.01 -18.02 17.39
CA THR A 325 -0.32 -19.40 17.79
C THR A 325 -1.46 -20.02 16.97
N LYS A 326 -2.01 -19.23 16.01
CA LYS A 326 -3.19 -19.60 15.20
C LYS A 326 -2.88 -19.63 13.71
N LYS A 327 -1.64 -19.99 13.34
CA LYS A 327 -1.17 -19.93 11.95
C LYS A 327 -2.03 -20.73 10.98
N ASP A 328 -2.59 -21.88 11.39
CA ASP A 328 -3.47 -22.70 10.55
C ASP A 328 -4.79 -21.98 10.23
N ASN A 329 -5.39 -21.31 11.22
CA ASN A 329 -6.60 -20.51 11.00
C ASN A 329 -6.29 -19.23 10.21
N ALA A 330 -5.13 -18.63 10.47
CA ALA A 330 -4.63 -17.47 9.71
C ALA A 330 -4.42 -17.85 8.24
N TRP A 331 -3.82 -19.01 7.94
CA TRP A 331 -3.67 -19.50 6.56
C TRP A 331 -5.03 -19.70 5.87
N LYS A 332 -6.01 -20.32 6.52
CA LYS A 332 -7.34 -20.47 5.93
C LYS A 332 -7.97 -19.14 5.51
N PHE A 333 -7.77 -18.10 6.32
CA PHE A 333 -8.23 -16.76 5.98
C PHE A 333 -7.44 -16.16 4.81
N VAL A 334 -6.13 -16.24 4.85
CA VAL A 334 -5.24 -15.70 3.81
C VAL A 334 -5.50 -16.39 2.47
N SER A 335 -5.60 -17.72 2.47
CA SER A 335 -5.92 -18.53 1.29
C SER A 335 -7.26 -18.10 0.69
N TRP A 336 -8.33 -18.02 1.52
CA TRP A 336 -9.64 -17.60 1.06
C TRP A 336 -9.63 -16.16 0.52
N ALA A 337 -9.05 -15.21 1.25
CA ALA A 337 -9.04 -13.79 0.86
C ALA A 337 -8.28 -13.54 -0.46
N SER A 338 -7.31 -14.40 -0.79
CA SER A 338 -6.53 -14.31 -2.04
C SER A 338 -7.00 -15.27 -3.14
N SER A 339 -8.09 -16.02 -2.92
CA SER A 339 -8.57 -17.06 -3.84
C SER A 339 -9.35 -16.53 -5.03
N LYS A 340 -9.53 -17.40 -6.05
CA LYS A 340 -10.47 -17.19 -7.15
C LYS A 340 -11.92 -17.08 -6.64
N GLU A 341 -12.27 -17.93 -5.64
CA GLU A 341 -13.60 -17.90 -5.02
C GLU A 341 -13.94 -16.53 -4.44
N TYR A 342 -12.95 -15.87 -3.80
CA TYR A 342 -13.15 -14.54 -3.27
C TYR A 342 -13.31 -13.49 -4.38
N GLU A 343 -12.54 -13.58 -5.46
CA GLU A 343 -12.70 -12.68 -6.62
C GLU A 343 -14.07 -12.81 -7.26
N GLU A 344 -14.55 -14.04 -7.46
CA GLU A 344 -15.91 -14.31 -7.96
C GLU A 344 -16.98 -13.80 -7.01
N LEU A 345 -16.81 -13.99 -5.71
CA LEU A 345 -17.72 -13.47 -4.69
C LEU A 345 -17.83 -11.94 -4.77
N VAL A 346 -16.72 -11.23 -4.89
CA VAL A 346 -16.71 -9.78 -5.07
C VAL A 346 -17.41 -9.39 -6.37
N GLY A 347 -17.07 -10.04 -7.48
CA GLY A 347 -17.69 -9.79 -8.78
C GLY A 347 -19.22 -9.92 -8.75
N GLN A 348 -19.72 -10.99 -8.13
CA GLN A 348 -21.14 -11.29 -8.02
C GLN A 348 -21.89 -10.39 -7.02
N LYS A 349 -21.28 -10.06 -5.89
CA LYS A 349 -21.94 -9.33 -4.79
C LYS A 349 -21.78 -7.82 -4.88
N LEU A 350 -20.62 -7.34 -5.32
CA LEU A 350 -20.26 -5.92 -5.28
C LEU A 350 -20.04 -5.33 -6.69
N GLY A 351 -19.89 -6.20 -7.69
CA GLY A 351 -19.60 -5.84 -9.07
C GLY A 351 -18.16 -6.10 -9.48
N TRP A 352 -17.98 -6.52 -10.73
CA TRP A 352 -16.71 -6.99 -11.28
C TRP A 352 -15.61 -5.90 -11.32
N SER A 353 -15.98 -4.61 -11.37
CA SER A 353 -14.99 -3.52 -11.27
C SER A 353 -14.29 -3.46 -9.90
N LYS A 354 -14.89 -4.03 -8.85
CA LYS A 354 -14.35 -4.05 -7.47
C LYS A 354 -13.49 -5.26 -7.16
N VAL A 355 -13.34 -6.18 -8.11
CA VAL A 355 -12.48 -7.36 -7.93
C VAL A 355 -11.04 -6.93 -7.63
N PRO A 356 -10.40 -7.47 -6.58
CA PRO A 356 -9.01 -7.18 -6.23
C PRO A 356 -8.05 -7.89 -7.20
N ALA A 357 -8.01 -7.39 -8.44
CA ALA A 357 -7.26 -7.93 -9.57
C ALA A 357 -5.73 -7.72 -9.42
N GLY A 358 -4.98 -8.07 -10.47
CA GLY A 358 -3.55 -7.84 -10.56
C GLY A 358 -2.69 -8.94 -9.94
N LYS A 359 -3.29 -9.94 -9.31
CA LYS A 359 -2.55 -11.06 -8.72
C LYS A 359 -2.67 -12.37 -9.50
N ARG A 360 -3.84 -12.66 -10.11
CA ARG A 360 -4.13 -13.93 -10.78
C ARG A 360 -4.23 -13.77 -12.29
N ALA A 361 -3.67 -14.72 -13.03
CA ALA A 361 -3.78 -14.77 -14.48
C ALA A 361 -5.24 -14.99 -14.93
N SER A 362 -5.94 -15.90 -14.26
CA SER A 362 -7.35 -16.23 -14.56
C SER A 362 -8.32 -15.07 -14.42
N THR A 363 -8.01 -14.04 -13.61
CA THR A 363 -8.84 -12.83 -13.54
C THR A 363 -8.92 -12.14 -14.91
N TYR A 364 -7.83 -12.14 -15.66
CA TYR A 364 -7.73 -11.52 -16.98
C TYR A 364 -8.29 -12.37 -18.11
N ASP A 365 -8.71 -13.60 -17.81
CA ASP A 365 -9.44 -14.47 -18.73
C ASP A 365 -10.95 -14.51 -18.41
N ASN A 366 -11.37 -13.89 -17.29
CA ASN A 366 -12.78 -13.87 -16.87
C ASN A 366 -13.58 -12.87 -17.73
N PRO A 367 -14.60 -13.33 -18.51
CA PRO A 367 -15.34 -12.48 -19.43
C PRO A 367 -16.17 -11.39 -18.73
N ASP A 368 -16.68 -11.65 -17.52
CA ASP A 368 -17.44 -10.68 -16.76
C ASP A 368 -16.55 -9.57 -16.20
N TYR A 369 -15.34 -9.91 -15.76
CA TYR A 369 -14.33 -8.91 -15.39
C TYR A 369 -13.92 -8.09 -16.60
N LEU A 370 -13.54 -8.72 -17.71
CA LEU A 370 -13.10 -8.03 -18.92
C LEU A 370 -14.17 -7.10 -19.50
N LYS A 371 -15.45 -7.44 -19.36
CA LYS A 371 -16.56 -6.59 -19.80
C LYS A 371 -16.58 -5.22 -19.13
N VAL A 372 -16.23 -5.15 -17.85
CA VAL A 372 -16.19 -3.89 -17.08
C VAL A 372 -14.81 -3.26 -17.02
N ALA A 373 -13.76 -4.06 -17.12
CA ALA A 373 -12.36 -3.64 -17.00
C ALA A 373 -11.67 -3.43 -18.37
N SER A 374 -12.42 -3.47 -19.48
CA SER A 374 -11.87 -3.41 -20.85
C SER A 374 -10.94 -2.20 -21.10
N ALA A 375 -11.18 -1.09 -20.42
CA ALA A 375 -10.36 0.12 -20.56
C ALA A 375 -8.98 0.03 -19.86
N PHE A 376 -8.84 -0.79 -18.82
CA PHE A 376 -7.64 -0.80 -17.98
C PHE A 376 -7.04 -2.19 -17.72
N ALA A 377 -7.73 -3.29 -17.94
CA ALA A 377 -7.24 -4.63 -17.62
C ALA A 377 -5.94 -4.97 -18.35
N THR A 378 -5.93 -4.83 -19.69
CA THR A 378 -4.75 -5.14 -20.50
C THR A 378 -3.55 -4.25 -20.13
N PRO A 379 -3.66 -2.90 -20.06
CA PRO A 379 -2.52 -2.09 -19.65
C PRO A 379 -2.07 -2.37 -18.22
N THR A 380 -2.96 -2.71 -17.29
CA THR A 380 -2.59 -3.09 -15.93
C THR A 380 -1.76 -4.37 -15.90
N LYS A 381 -2.23 -5.44 -16.57
CA LYS A 381 -1.51 -6.73 -16.64
C LYS A 381 -0.12 -6.54 -17.26
N ALA A 382 -0.07 -5.87 -18.41
CA ALA A 382 1.19 -5.62 -19.10
C ALA A 382 2.19 -4.80 -18.27
N ALA A 383 1.72 -3.81 -17.53
CA ALA A 383 2.55 -2.99 -16.65
C ALA A 383 3.10 -3.81 -15.47
N ILE A 384 2.29 -4.70 -14.86
CA ILE A 384 2.75 -5.62 -13.80
C ILE A 384 3.80 -6.59 -14.33
N GLU A 385 3.55 -7.22 -15.49
CA GLU A 385 4.43 -8.24 -16.06
C GLU A 385 5.77 -7.65 -16.57
N SER A 386 5.78 -6.37 -16.95
CA SER A 386 6.98 -5.66 -17.45
C SER A 386 7.80 -4.96 -16.38
N ALA A 387 7.36 -4.95 -15.13
CA ALA A 387 8.05 -4.28 -14.05
C ALA A 387 9.40 -4.95 -13.75
N ASP A 388 10.46 -4.15 -13.67
CA ASP A 388 11.82 -4.63 -13.37
C ASP A 388 12.35 -3.96 -12.10
N PRO A 389 12.23 -4.60 -10.93
CA PRO A 389 12.75 -4.06 -9.68
C PRO A 389 14.29 -3.99 -9.61
N ASN A 390 15.01 -4.66 -10.50
CA ASN A 390 16.48 -4.61 -10.54
C ASN A 390 16.99 -3.44 -11.38
N ASN A 391 16.23 -3.02 -12.41
CA ASN A 391 16.60 -1.93 -13.32
C ASN A 391 15.46 -0.93 -13.53
N PRO A 392 14.94 -0.28 -12.47
CA PRO A 392 13.75 0.58 -12.58
C PRO A 392 14.05 1.97 -13.16
N GLY A 393 15.31 2.32 -13.33
CA GLY A 393 15.77 3.62 -13.81
C GLY A 393 16.97 3.51 -14.74
N VAL A 394 17.67 4.62 -14.92
CA VAL A 394 18.87 4.70 -15.77
C VAL A 394 20.12 4.24 -15.02
N GLN A 395 20.19 4.52 -13.71
CA GLN A 395 21.36 4.21 -12.90
C GLN A 395 21.33 2.81 -12.32
N PRO A 396 22.47 2.07 -12.32
CA PRO A 396 22.59 0.85 -11.54
C PRO A 396 22.50 1.17 -10.05
N ARG A 397 21.99 0.23 -9.26
CA ARG A 397 21.75 0.44 -7.83
C ARG A 397 22.23 -0.74 -6.99
N PRO A 398 22.45 -0.52 -5.66
CA PRO A 398 23.02 -1.54 -4.80
C PRO A 398 22.03 -2.59 -4.32
N ALA A 399 20.72 -2.27 -4.35
CA ALA A 399 19.64 -3.16 -3.95
C ALA A 399 18.42 -2.99 -4.88
N PRO A 400 17.58 -4.02 -5.05
CA PRO A 400 16.39 -3.94 -5.90
C PRO A 400 15.33 -2.99 -5.33
N GLY A 401 14.32 -2.70 -6.14
CA GLY A 401 13.15 -1.92 -5.76
C GLY A 401 12.84 -0.81 -6.75
N ILE A 402 11.57 -0.64 -7.09
CA ILE A 402 11.13 0.40 -8.03
C ILE A 402 10.79 1.69 -7.28
N GLN A 403 9.80 1.60 -6.39
CA GLN A 403 9.32 2.73 -5.61
C GLN A 403 10.16 2.96 -4.36
N PHE A 404 10.63 1.86 -3.78
CA PHE A 404 11.34 1.81 -2.52
C PHE A 404 12.54 0.88 -2.68
N ILE A 405 13.71 1.29 -2.19
CA ILE A 405 14.89 0.43 -2.21
C ILE A 405 14.78 -0.64 -1.10
N ASP A 406 15.06 -1.91 -1.40
CA ASP A 406 14.92 -3.06 -0.49
C ASP A 406 15.99 -3.08 0.61
N ILE A 407 15.89 -2.11 1.52
CA ILE A 407 16.68 -2.02 2.74
C ILE A 407 15.79 -1.71 3.94
N PRO A 408 16.12 -2.24 5.13
CA PRO A 408 15.30 -2.04 6.33
C PRO A 408 15.27 -0.59 6.82
N GLU A 409 16.23 0.24 6.44
CA GLU A 409 16.31 1.65 6.81
C GLU A 409 15.41 2.55 5.95
N PHE A 410 14.93 2.07 4.80
CA PHE A 410 14.18 2.91 3.86
C PHE A 410 12.88 3.50 4.44
N PRO A 411 12.07 2.77 5.24
CA PRO A 411 10.86 3.36 5.82
C PRO A 411 11.14 4.61 6.66
N ASP A 412 12.20 4.60 7.45
CA ASP A 412 12.60 5.76 8.26
C ASP A 412 13.19 6.87 7.38
N LEU A 413 14.19 6.54 6.55
CA LEU A 413 14.80 7.49 5.60
C LEU A 413 13.74 8.16 4.72
N GLY A 414 12.90 7.35 4.05
CA GLY A 414 11.86 7.86 3.15
C GLY A 414 10.82 8.72 3.89
N THR A 415 10.46 8.36 5.12
CA THR A 415 9.52 9.17 5.92
C THR A 415 10.10 10.53 6.26
N GLN A 416 11.34 10.60 6.72
CA GLN A 416 11.98 11.86 7.08
C GLN A 416 12.15 12.77 5.85
N VAL A 417 12.71 12.26 4.75
CA VAL A 417 12.86 13.04 3.51
C VAL A 417 11.50 13.47 2.94
N SER A 418 10.46 12.65 3.10
CA SER A 418 9.11 12.99 2.63
C SER A 418 8.49 14.21 3.32
N GLN A 419 8.81 14.42 4.60
CA GLN A 419 8.34 15.58 5.38
C GLN A 419 8.88 16.88 4.79
N ASP A 420 10.17 16.89 4.42
CA ASP A 420 10.81 18.06 3.83
C ASP A 420 10.34 18.30 2.40
N VAL A 421 10.18 17.24 1.58
CA VAL A 421 9.62 17.38 0.23
C VAL A 421 8.17 17.88 0.28
N SER A 422 7.35 17.39 1.21
CA SER A 422 5.99 17.92 1.43
C SER A 422 5.99 19.38 1.87
N SER A 423 6.97 19.77 2.69
CA SER A 423 7.20 21.17 3.08
C SER A 423 7.59 22.03 1.88
N ALA A 424 8.36 21.49 0.92
CA ALA A 424 8.66 22.18 -0.33
C ALA A 424 7.42 22.35 -1.22
N ILE A 425 6.53 21.33 -1.32
CA ILE A 425 5.23 21.47 -2.00
C ILE A 425 4.41 22.59 -1.37
N ALA A 426 4.42 22.70 -0.04
CA ALA A 426 3.74 23.75 0.72
C ALA A 426 4.46 25.13 0.64
N SER A 427 5.54 25.26 -0.12
CA SER A 427 6.37 26.48 -0.24
C SER A 427 6.97 26.96 1.10
N ARG A 428 7.24 26.04 2.02
CA ARG A 428 7.84 26.34 3.33
C ARG A 428 9.36 26.24 3.33
N MET A 429 9.93 25.55 2.35
CA MET A 429 11.36 25.43 2.10
C MET A 429 11.61 25.20 0.61
N SER A 430 12.84 25.33 0.16
CA SER A 430 13.21 24.98 -1.21
C SER A 430 13.38 23.46 -1.38
N VAL A 431 13.26 22.96 -2.61
CA VAL A 431 13.57 21.56 -2.94
C VAL A 431 15.03 21.24 -2.64
N GLN A 432 15.95 22.18 -2.90
CA GLN A 432 17.36 21.96 -2.63
C GLN A 432 17.62 21.74 -1.14
N GLU A 433 17.07 22.60 -0.26
CA GLU A 433 17.19 22.45 1.20
C GLU A 433 16.61 21.10 1.68
N ALA A 434 15.44 20.71 1.15
CA ALA A 434 14.82 19.43 1.48
C ALA A 434 15.72 18.23 1.12
N LEU A 435 16.32 18.28 -0.06
CA LEU A 435 17.16 17.18 -0.56
C LEU A 435 18.58 17.22 0.01
N ASP A 436 19.13 18.36 0.40
CA ASP A 436 20.39 18.45 1.13
C ASP A 436 20.25 17.84 2.53
N THR A 437 19.14 18.08 3.22
CA THR A 437 18.83 17.37 4.48
C THR A 437 18.69 15.86 4.24
N GLY A 438 17.96 15.49 3.20
CA GLY A 438 17.77 14.08 2.79
C GLY A 438 19.09 13.38 2.44
N GLN A 439 20.03 14.10 1.82
CA GLN A 439 21.36 13.59 1.51
C GLN A 439 22.12 13.21 2.78
N GLY A 440 22.12 14.07 3.81
CA GLY A 440 22.77 13.77 5.10
C GLY A 440 22.16 12.54 5.78
N LEU A 441 20.82 12.37 5.73
CA LEU A 441 20.16 11.17 6.24
C LEU A 441 20.54 9.91 5.45
N ALA A 442 20.70 10.04 4.14
CA ALA A 442 21.12 8.92 3.29
C ALA A 442 22.60 8.57 3.50
N GLU A 443 23.48 9.53 3.82
CA GLU A 443 24.88 9.30 4.21
C GLU A 443 24.98 8.44 5.46
N ASP A 444 24.17 8.71 6.49
CA ASP A 444 24.10 7.89 7.71
C ASP A 444 23.68 6.42 7.43
N VAL A 445 22.86 6.22 6.43
CA VAL A 445 22.48 4.86 5.96
C VAL A 445 23.62 4.23 5.18
N ALA A 446 24.21 4.95 4.23
CA ALA A 446 25.32 4.47 3.38
C ALA A 446 26.52 3.99 4.18
N ASP A 447 26.89 4.69 5.24
CA ASP A 447 28.01 4.35 6.13
C ASP A 447 27.89 2.93 6.71
N ARG A 448 26.66 2.46 6.96
CA ARG A 448 26.40 1.09 7.46
C ARG A 448 26.69 0.01 6.43
N TYR A 449 26.51 0.32 5.15
CA TYR A 449 26.72 -0.61 4.03
C TYR A 449 28.16 -0.57 3.52
N GLN A 450 28.74 0.62 3.41
CA GLN A 450 30.13 0.80 2.97
C GLN A 450 31.13 0.22 4.00
N SER A 451 30.86 0.38 5.30
CA SER A 451 31.69 -0.18 6.36
C SER A 451 31.66 -1.71 6.44
N LYS A 452 30.62 -2.35 5.95
CA LYS A 452 30.49 -3.83 5.89
C LYS A 452 31.08 -4.45 4.63
N GLY A 453 31.73 -3.67 3.76
CA GLY A 453 32.36 -4.16 2.53
C GLY A 453 31.39 -4.64 1.46
N GLY A 454 30.17 -4.10 1.44
CA GLY A 454 29.22 -4.38 0.36
C GLY A 454 28.70 -5.83 0.29
N GLN A 455 28.52 -6.50 1.45
CA GLN A 455 27.97 -7.86 1.53
C GLN A 455 26.46 -7.91 1.37
#